data_d0e6ec2ef3e588f14f35b28b09874a62
#
_entry.id   d0e6ec2ef3e588f14f35b28b09874a62
#
_cell.length_a   1.000
_cell.length_b   1.000
_cell.length_c   1.000
_cell.angle_alpha   90.00
_cell.angle_beta   90.00
_cell.angle_gamma   90.00
#
_symmetry.space_group_name_H-M   'P 1'
#
loop_
_entity.id
_entity.type
_entity.pdbx_description
1 polymer ?
#
loop_
_entity_poly.entity_id
_entity_poly.type
_entity_poly.pdbx_seq_one_letter_code
_entity_poly.pdbx_strand_id
1 'polypeptide(L)'
;MRDQPPYLPPPEDVLEIGAPEQFAALSHPLRQRLLFALGHRPATIRQLAAQLDATKGNVAHHLKVLRDAGLVHVAETRQVRGGTEQYYQRTARHMVVAEPRAAGTAAMLAAVAQELDRSPTEPQLTLRHLRLGPEKARELGETLAQLVDEAEENAEDQPVHGVLVALYQQALPASTTSTTSTTSTTSTTSTTSSA
;
A
#
# COMPACT_ATOMS: atom_id res chain seq x y z
N MET A 1 -20.70 26.60 -26.82
CA MET A 1 -19.25 26.55 -26.56
C MET A 1 -19.10 25.57 -25.43
N ARG A 2 -18.71 24.30 -25.72
CA ARG A 2 -18.58 23.23 -24.71
C ARG A 2 -17.31 23.54 -23.93
N ASP A 3 -17.45 23.69 -22.61
CA ASP A 3 -16.33 23.80 -21.67
C ASP A 3 -15.49 22.52 -21.79
N GLN A 4 -14.43 22.60 -22.58
CA GLN A 4 -13.44 21.54 -22.65
C GLN A 4 -12.68 21.60 -21.30
N PRO A 5 -12.62 20.51 -20.54
CA PRO A 5 -11.87 20.54 -19.29
C PRO A 5 -10.43 20.95 -19.61
N PRO A 6 -9.82 21.82 -18.80
CA PRO A 6 -8.46 22.25 -19.04
C PRO A 6 -7.54 21.03 -19.07
N TYR A 7 -6.59 21.04 -20.01
CA TYR A 7 -5.53 20.05 -20.08
C TYR A 7 -4.71 20.11 -18.78
N LEU A 8 -4.91 19.14 -17.93
CA LEU A 8 -4.06 18.92 -16.77
C LEU A 8 -2.90 18.02 -17.21
N PRO A 9 -1.65 18.38 -16.89
CA PRO A 9 -0.54 17.47 -17.18
C PRO A 9 -0.80 16.13 -16.51
N PRO A 10 -0.58 15.01 -17.20
CA PRO A 10 -0.70 13.71 -16.59
C PRO A 10 0.25 13.61 -15.38
N PRO A 11 -0.11 12.86 -14.33
CA PRO A 11 0.82 12.57 -13.26
C PRO A 11 2.06 11.86 -13.81
N GLU A 12 3.19 11.98 -13.11
CA GLU A 12 4.39 11.18 -13.43
C GLU A 12 4.04 9.69 -13.47
N ASP A 13 4.71 8.92 -14.32
CA ASP A 13 4.37 7.50 -14.41
C ASP A 13 4.71 6.76 -13.12
N VAL A 14 5.89 7.00 -12.54
CA VAL A 14 6.37 6.32 -11.32
C VAL A 14 6.99 7.31 -10.35
N LEU A 15 6.64 7.20 -9.08
CA LEU A 15 7.29 7.88 -7.95
C LEU A 15 7.89 6.85 -7.00
N GLU A 16 9.20 6.92 -6.79
CA GLU A 16 9.87 6.10 -5.79
C GLU A 16 9.68 6.71 -4.39
N ILE A 17 9.18 5.90 -3.46
CA ILE A 17 8.97 6.26 -2.06
C ILE A 17 10.21 5.87 -1.26
N GLY A 18 10.99 6.86 -0.86
CA GLY A 18 12.24 6.65 -0.09
C GLY A 18 12.41 7.59 1.11
N ALA A 19 11.76 8.76 1.10
CA ALA A 19 11.91 9.75 2.17
C ALA A 19 11.10 9.39 3.43
N PRO A 20 11.61 9.65 4.65
CA PRO A 20 10.90 9.38 5.90
C PRO A 20 9.53 10.03 5.98
N GLU A 21 9.36 11.23 5.44
CA GLU A 21 8.12 11.99 5.40
C GLU A 21 7.06 11.29 4.53
N GLN A 22 7.48 10.67 3.44
CA GLN A 22 6.62 9.88 2.56
C GLN A 22 6.12 8.64 3.27
N PHE A 23 7.00 7.90 3.96
CA PHE A 23 6.59 6.75 4.79
C PHE A 23 5.62 7.15 5.90
N ALA A 24 5.90 8.26 6.60
CA ALA A 24 5.00 8.78 7.61
C ALA A 24 3.65 9.17 7.01
N ALA A 25 3.64 9.81 5.84
CA ALA A 25 2.41 10.13 5.13
C ALA A 25 1.61 8.89 4.71
N LEU A 26 2.27 7.83 4.28
CA LEU A 26 1.63 6.57 3.89
C LEU A 26 1.13 5.73 5.09
N SER A 27 1.54 6.03 6.31
CA SER A 27 1.21 5.24 7.51
C SER A 27 -0.16 5.54 8.12
N HIS A 28 -1.10 6.12 7.37
CA HIS A 28 -2.45 6.45 7.88
C HIS A 28 -3.54 5.98 6.92
N PRO A 29 -4.55 5.20 7.37
CA PRO A 29 -5.56 4.62 6.48
C PRO A 29 -6.33 5.65 5.63
N LEU A 30 -6.75 6.79 6.21
CA LEU A 30 -7.48 7.82 5.45
C LEU A 30 -6.59 8.44 4.36
N ARG A 31 -5.28 8.59 4.56
CA ARG A 31 -4.37 9.10 3.53
C ARG A 31 -4.22 8.11 2.37
N GLN A 32 -4.17 6.82 2.65
CA GLN A 32 -4.19 5.78 1.62
C GLN A 32 -5.48 5.85 0.80
N ARG A 33 -6.64 5.93 1.47
CA ARG A 33 -7.94 6.08 0.79
C ARG A 33 -8.04 7.36 -0.05
N LEU A 34 -7.45 8.46 0.40
CA LEU A 34 -7.35 9.69 -0.40
C LEU A 34 -6.49 9.48 -1.65
N LEU A 35 -5.36 8.78 -1.52
CA LEU A 35 -4.52 8.43 -2.67
C LEU A 35 -5.26 7.52 -3.66
N PHE A 36 -6.03 6.55 -3.19
CA PHE A 36 -6.86 5.71 -4.06
C PHE A 36 -7.92 6.54 -4.78
N ALA A 37 -8.67 7.37 -4.05
CA ALA A 37 -9.69 8.25 -4.64
C ALA A 37 -9.13 9.23 -5.68
N LEU A 38 -7.89 9.69 -5.51
CA LEU A 38 -7.18 10.57 -6.44
C LEU A 38 -6.44 9.83 -7.57
N GLY A 39 -6.50 8.50 -7.60
CA GLY A 39 -5.81 7.67 -8.59
C GLY A 39 -6.34 7.89 -10.01
N HIS A 40 -7.63 8.19 -10.16
CA HIS A 40 -8.30 8.24 -11.45
C HIS A 40 -8.51 9.65 -11.99
N ARG A 41 -8.79 10.60 -11.13
CA ARG A 41 -9.08 11.99 -11.55
C ARG A 41 -8.81 12.99 -10.42
N PRO A 42 -8.51 14.24 -10.77
CA PRO A 42 -8.44 15.32 -9.80
C PRO A 42 -9.77 15.52 -9.08
N ALA A 43 -9.72 15.79 -7.78
CA ALA A 43 -10.92 16.01 -6.97
C ALA A 43 -10.73 17.14 -5.95
N THR A 44 -11.85 17.79 -5.59
CA THR A 44 -11.88 18.84 -4.56
C THR A 44 -12.01 18.22 -3.16
N ILE A 45 -11.65 19.00 -2.12
CA ILE A 45 -11.88 18.60 -0.72
C ILE A 45 -13.34 18.21 -0.49
N ARG A 46 -14.29 18.92 -1.09
CA ARG A 46 -15.73 18.64 -0.96
C ARG A 46 -16.10 17.27 -1.55
N GLN A 47 -15.60 16.96 -2.74
CA GLN A 47 -15.84 15.68 -3.41
C GLN A 47 -15.24 14.52 -2.63
N LEU A 48 -13.97 14.65 -2.20
CA LEU A 48 -13.28 13.65 -1.40
C LEU A 48 -13.95 13.43 -0.05
N ALA A 49 -14.41 14.47 0.61
CA ALA A 49 -15.14 14.37 1.88
C ALA A 49 -16.44 13.58 1.73
N ALA A 50 -17.19 13.84 0.66
CA ALA A 50 -18.41 13.09 0.35
C ALA A 50 -18.13 11.62 -0.02
N GLN A 51 -17.12 11.37 -0.87
CA GLN A 51 -16.75 10.02 -1.32
C GLN A 51 -16.25 9.14 -0.18
N LEU A 52 -15.47 9.70 0.75
CA LEU A 52 -14.82 8.94 1.83
C LEU A 52 -15.60 8.95 3.14
N ASP A 53 -16.78 9.58 3.16
CA ASP A 53 -17.59 9.79 4.37
C ASP A 53 -16.77 10.42 5.51
N ALA A 54 -16.13 11.55 5.20
CA ALA A 54 -15.24 12.25 6.11
C ALA A 54 -15.57 13.75 6.16
N THR A 55 -15.17 14.43 7.23
CA THR A 55 -15.35 15.88 7.31
C THR A 55 -14.36 16.62 6.40
N LYS A 56 -14.77 17.76 5.83
CA LYS A 56 -13.89 18.59 4.99
C LYS A 56 -12.60 19.00 5.71
N GLY A 57 -12.67 19.29 7.02
CA GLY A 57 -11.50 19.65 7.83
C GLY A 57 -10.51 18.50 7.95
N ASN A 58 -11.00 17.29 8.17
CA ASN A 58 -10.17 16.09 8.24
C ASN A 58 -9.49 15.81 6.88
N VAL A 59 -10.25 15.86 5.78
CA VAL A 59 -9.71 15.70 4.42
C VAL A 59 -8.66 16.77 4.12
N ALA A 60 -8.93 18.05 4.44
CA ALA A 60 -7.99 19.15 4.22
C ALA A 60 -6.66 18.94 4.98
N HIS A 61 -6.74 18.51 6.24
CA HIS A 61 -5.56 18.19 7.05
C HIS A 61 -4.73 17.08 6.41
N HIS A 62 -5.35 15.97 6.05
CA HIS A 62 -4.63 14.82 5.45
C HIS A 62 -4.10 15.11 4.05
N LEU A 63 -4.81 15.89 3.21
CA LEU A 63 -4.30 16.37 1.94
C LEU A 63 -3.09 17.27 2.11
N LYS A 64 -3.07 18.12 3.15
CA LYS A 64 -1.90 18.92 3.46
C LYS A 64 -0.68 18.04 3.76
N VAL A 65 -0.82 17.01 4.59
CA VAL A 65 0.26 16.06 4.91
C VAL A 65 0.76 15.35 3.65
N LEU A 66 -0.15 14.87 2.80
CA LEU A 66 0.20 14.21 1.53
C LEU A 66 0.94 15.17 0.58
N ARG A 67 0.49 16.42 0.51
CA ARG A 67 1.12 17.44 -0.34
C ARG A 67 2.51 17.82 0.19
N ASP A 68 2.65 18.01 1.49
CA ASP A 68 3.94 18.35 2.12
C ASP A 68 4.96 17.20 1.93
N ALA A 69 4.49 15.95 1.79
CA ALA A 69 5.30 14.78 1.45
C ALA A 69 5.51 14.57 -0.08
N GLY A 70 4.98 15.45 -0.92
CA GLY A 70 5.12 15.36 -2.39
C GLY A 70 4.30 14.25 -3.05
N LEU A 71 3.33 13.65 -2.36
CA LEU A 71 2.50 12.55 -2.88
C LEU A 71 1.25 13.04 -3.62
N VAL A 72 0.85 14.30 -3.37
CA VAL A 72 -0.31 14.97 -3.96
C VAL A 72 0.05 16.41 -4.25
N HIS A 73 -0.48 16.97 -5.33
CA HIS A 73 -0.35 18.39 -5.67
C HIS A 73 -1.70 19.00 -6.01
N VAL A 74 -1.75 20.34 -6.08
CA VAL A 74 -2.90 21.06 -6.63
C VAL A 74 -2.73 21.12 -8.14
N ALA A 75 -3.54 20.37 -8.84
CA ALA A 75 -3.51 20.29 -10.30
C ALA A 75 -4.19 21.50 -10.95
N GLU A 76 -5.24 22.01 -10.31
CA GLU A 76 -6.03 23.13 -10.84
C GLU A 76 -6.63 23.96 -9.71
N THR A 77 -6.82 25.24 -9.99
CA THR A 77 -7.56 26.18 -9.12
C THR A 77 -8.62 26.91 -9.94
N ARG A 78 -9.89 26.78 -9.52
CA ARG A 78 -11.03 27.42 -10.19
C ARG A 78 -11.67 28.50 -9.32
N GLN A 79 -12.01 29.62 -9.93
CA GLN A 79 -12.86 30.62 -9.29
C GLN A 79 -14.32 30.15 -9.37
N VAL A 80 -14.98 30.05 -8.23
CA VAL A 80 -16.40 29.68 -8.12
C VAL A 80 -17.18 30.77 -7.39
N ARG A 81 -18.51 30.75 -7.50
CA ARG A 81 -19.35 31.70 -6.78
C ARG A 81 -19.15 31.53 -5.26
N GLY A 82 -18.44 32.46 -4.64
CA GLY A 82 -18.14 32.42 -3.19
C GLY A 82 -16.71 32.04 -2.82
N GLY A 83 -15.79 31.90 -3.76
CA GLY A 83 -14.37 31.67 -3.45
C GLY A 83 -13.59 30.91 -4.51
N THR A 84 -12.53 30.28 -4.05
CA THR A 84 -11.61 29.51 -4.89
C THR A 84 -11.72 28.03 -4.54
N GLU A 85 -11.86 27.17 -5.53
CA GLU A 85 -11.90 25.73 -5.38
C GLU A 85 -10.62 25.11 -5.96
N GLN A 86 -9.92 24.29 -5.17
CA GLN A 86 -8.69 23.60 -5.57
C GLN A 86 -8.99 22.14 -5.89
N TYR A 87 -8.44 21.67 -7.00
CA TYR A 87 -8.49 20.27 -7.42
C TYR A 87 -7.14 19.64 -7.14
N TYR A 88 -7.15 18.58 -6.36
CA TYR A 88 -5.98 17.82 -5.96
C TYR A 88 -5.81 16.61 -6.88
N GLN A 89 -4.57 16.23 -7.14
CA GLN A 89 -4.20 15.06 -7.94
C GLN A 89 -3.00 14.36 -7.33
N ARG A 90 -2.85 13.07 -7.56
CA ARG A 90 -1.62 12.33 -7.22
C ARG A 90 -0.46 12.84 -8.07
N THR A 91 0.74 12.84 -7.47
CA THR A 91 1.97 13.21 -8.18
C THR A 91 2.34 12.18 -9.22
N ALA A 92 2.10 10.88 -8.95
CA ALA A 92 2.39 9.79 -9.88
C ALA A 92 1.26 8.77 -9.99
N ARG A 93 1.20 8.07 -11.12
CA ARG A 93 0.26 6.96 -11.34
C ARG A 93 0.62 5.76 -10.48
N HIS A 94 1.90 5.40 -10.44
CA HIS A 94 2.46 4.32 -9.65
C HIS A 94 3.36 4.86 -8.54
N MET A 95 3.25 4.28 -7.36
CA MET A 95 4.14 4.56 -6.24
C MET A 95 4.87 3.28 -5.88
N VAL A 96 6.18 3.26 -6.07
CA VAL A 96 7.03 2.11 -5.78
C VAL A 96 7.75 2.35 -4.46
N VAL A 97 7.62 1.42 -3.54
CA VAL A 97 8.31 1.47 -2.24
C VAL A 97 9.53 0.56 -2.31
N ALA A 98 10.72 1.14 -2.40
CA ALA A 98 11.96 0.37 -2.51
C ALA A 98 12.22 -0.51 -1.27
N GLU A 99 11.90 0.00 -0.08
CA GLU A 99 12.00 -0.73 1.19
C GLU A 99 10.69 -0.62 1.97
N PRO A 100 9.74 -1.57 1.84
CA PRO A 100 8.47 -1.52 2.54
C PRO A 100 8.65 -1.45 4.06
N ARG A 101 8.07 -0.43 4.68
CA ARG A 101 8.04 -0.30 6.14
C ARG A 101 6.73 -0.81 6.70
N ALA A 102 6.79 -1.59 7.78
CA ALA A 102 5.64 -2.27 8.38
C ALA A 102 4.42 -1.35 8.62
N ALA A 103 4.65 -0.12 9.10
CA ALA A 103 3.57 0.83 9.36
C ALA A 103 2.84 1.28 8.07
N GLY A 104 3.59 1.55 6.99
CA GLY A 104 3.01 1.91 5.69
C GLY A 104 2.23 0.76 5.07
N THR A 105 2.79 -0.43 5.11
CA THR A 105 2.14 -1.66 4.62
C THR A 105 0.86 -1.97 5.41
N ALA A 106 0.90 -1.88 6.74
CA ALA A 106 -0.28 -2.10 7.58
C ALA A 106 -1.39 -1.08 7.27
N ALA A 107 -1.05 0.21 7.08
CA ALA A 107 -2.02 1.24 6.74
C ALA A 107 -2.64 1.02 5.35
N MET A 108 -1.86 0.60 4.38
CA MET A 108 -2.33 0.24 3.04
C MET A 108 -3.30 -0.95 3.10
N LEU A 109 -2.92 -2.03 3.77
CA LEU A 109 -3.79 -3.20 3.93
C LEU A 109 -5.09 -2.87 4.67
N ALA A 110 -5.03 -2.02 5.70
CA ALA A 110 -6.22 -1.54 6.40
C ALA A 110 -7.14 -0.70 5.49
N ALA A 111 -6.58 0.11 4.60
CA ALA A 111 -7.36 0.87 3.62
C ALA A 111 -8.04 -0.06 2.60
N VAL A 112 -7.30 -1.04 2.07
CA VAL A 112 -7.85 -2.06 1.16
C VAL A 112 -8.96 -2.86 1.83
N ALA A 113 -8.79 -3.29 3.08
CA ALA A 113 -9.84 -4.00 3.83
C ALA A 113 -11.13 -3.18 3.93
N GLN A 114 -11.04 -1.87 4.18
CA GLN A 114 -12.21 -0.99 4.20
C GLN A 114 -12.87 -0.83 2.82
N GLU A 115 -12.11 -0.91 1.74
CA GLU A 115 -12.68 -0.87 0.39
C GLU A 115 -13.37 -2.18 0.04
N LEU A 116 -12.79 -3.32 0.42
CA LEU A 116 -13.42 -4.64 0.25
C LEU A 116 -14.77 -4.73 0.97
N ASP A 117 -14.85 -4.24 2.24
CA ASP A 117 -16.10 -4.19 3.00
C ASP A 117 -17.21 -3.34 2.34
N ARG A 118 -16.82 -2.34 1.55
CA ARG A 118 -17.74 -1.41 0.87
C ARG A 118 -17.95 -1.75 -0.60
N SER A 119 -17.35 -2.84 -1.08
CA SER A 119 -17.48 -3.25 -2.47
C SER A 119 -18.95 -3.51 -2.82
N PRO A 120 -19.48 -2.95 -3.93
CA PRO A 120 -20.84 -3.20 -4.37
C PRO A 120 -21.04 -4.60 -4.95
N THR A 121 -19.95 -5.30 -5.21
CA THR A 121 -19.92 -6.67 -5.72
C THR A 121 -19.11 -7.57 -4.81
N GLU A 122 -19.32 -8.88 -4.88
CA GLU A 122 -18.51 -9.83 -4.11
C GLU A 122 -17.04 -9.77 -4.56
N PRO A 123 -16.10 -9.41 -3.67
CA PRO A 123 -14.69 -9.31 -4.04
C PRO A 123 -14.06 -10.69 -4.17
N GLN A 124 -13.18 -10.86 -5.16
CA GLN A 124 -12.37 -12.07 -5.27
C GLN A 124 -11.12 -11.92 -4.40
N LEU A 125 -11.03 -12.71 -3.33
CA LEU A 125 -9.85 -12.73 -2.46
C LEU A 125 -9.25 -14.15 -2.42
N THR A 126 -7.98 -14.28 -2.79
CA THR A 126 -7.26 -15.55 -2.78
C THR A 126 -5.95 -15.43 -2.03
N LEU A 127 -5.75 -16.30 -1.05
CA LEU A 127 -4.48 -16.45 -0.33
C LEU A 127 -3.96 -17.88 -0.49
N ARG A 128 -2.72 -18.02 -0.97
CA ARG A 128 -2.06 -19.33 -1.08
C ARG A 128 -0.63 -19.26 -0.55
N HIS A 129 -0.21 -20.30 0.15
CA HIS A 129 1.18 -20.50 0.55
C HIS A 129 1.79 -21.56 -0.38
N LEU A 130 2.80 -21.16 -1.14
CA LEU A 130 3.48 -21.99 -2.12
C LEU A 130 4.95 -22.19 -1.70
N ARG A 131 5.50 -23.36 -1.94
CA ARG A 131 6.93 -23.62 -1.79
C ARG A 131 7.61 -23.38 -3.12
N LEU A 132 8.27 -22.23 -3.26
CA LEU A 132 8.95 -21.81 -4.49
C LEU A 132 10.44 -21.63 -4.23
N GLY A 133 11.26 -22.07 -5.19
CA GLY A 133 12.66 -21.66 -5.23
C GLY A 133 12.80 -20.17 -5.61
N PRO A 134 13.96 -19.54 -5.33
CA PRO A 134 14.15 -18.09 -5.54
C PRO A 134 13.82 -17.63 -6.98
N GLU A 135 14.31 -18.37 -7.97
CA GLU A 135 14.08 -18.06 -9.40
C GLU A 135 12.58 -18.11 -9.74
N LYS A 136 11.88 -19.14 -9.28
CA LYS A 136 10.46 -19.31 -9.55
C LYS A 136 9.59 -18.28 -8.82
N ALA A 137 10.02 -17.85 -7.65
CA ALA A 137 9.35 -16.74 -6.92
C ALA A 137 9.54 -15.41 -7.67
N ARG A 138 10.75 -15.13 -8.16
CA ARG A 138 11.03 -13.93 -8.97
C ARG A 138 10.20 -13.92 -10.25
N GLU A 139 10.23 -15.01 -11.04
CA GLU A 139 9.45 -15.16 -12.27
C GLU A 139 7.94 -14.94 -12.04
N LEU A 140 7.40 -15.51 -10.96
CA LEU A 140 6.00 -15.32 -10.61
C LEU A 140 5.71 -13.86 -10.25
N GLY A 141 6.59 -13.21 -9.49
CA GLY A 141 6.46 -11.80 -9.12
C GLY A 141 6.44 -10.87 -10.34
N GLU A 142 7.39 -11.07 -11.25
CA GLU A 142 7.48 -10.33 -12.52
C GLU A 142 6.23 -10.53 -13.39
N THR A 143 5.76 -11.77 -13.52
CA THR A 143 4.54 -12.08 -14.28
C THR A 143 3.31 -11.40 -13.69
N LEU A 144 3.15 -11.41 -12.36
CA LEU A 144 2.02 -10.77 -11.70
C LEU A 144 2.07 -9.25 -11.83
N ALA A 145 3.25 -8.64 -11.70
CA ALA A 145 3.44 -7.21 -11.90
C ALA A 145 3.09 -6.83 -13.35
N GLN A 146 3.60 -7.56 -14.32
CA GLN A 146 3.34 -7.33 -15.74
C GLN A 146 1.84 -7.42 -16.08
N LEU A 147 1.13 -8.42 -15.55
CA LEU A 147 -0.31 -8.57 -15.77
C LEU A 147 -1.11 -7.36 -15.26
N VAL A 148 -0.66 -6.73 -14.17
CA VAL A 148 -1.32 -5.53 -13.63
C VAL A 148 -0.95 -4.28 -14.44
N ASP A 149 0.31 -4.15 -14.84
CA ASP A 149 0.79 -2.99 -15.61
C ASP A 149 0.22 -2.96 -17.04
N GLU A 150 0.07 -4.14 -17.67
CA GLU A 150 -0.47 -4.26 -19.02
C GLU A 150 -2.02 -4.28 -19.06
N ALA A 151 -2.69 -4.22 -17.91
CA ALA A 151 -4.14 -4.16 -17.85
C ALA A 151 -4.64 -2.85 -18.47
N GLU A 152 -5.32 -2.93 -19.60
CA GLU A 152 -5.89 -1.78 -20.29
C GLU A 152 -7.08 -1.21 -19.50
N GLU A 153 -7.06 0.10 -19.28
CA GLU A 153 -8.19 0.81 -18.71
C GLU A 153 -9.28 1.01 -19.79
N ASN A 154 -10.52 0.71 -19.42
CA ASN A 154 -11.67 0.97 -20.28
C ASN A 154 -12.10 2.46 -20.21
N ALA A 155 -13.26 2.77 -20.81
CA ALA A 155 -13.82 4.12 -20.81
C ALA A 155 -14.04 4.66 -19.38
N GLU A 156 -13.97 6.00 -19.22
CA GLU A 156 -14.05 6.70 -17.92
C GLU A 156 -15.37 6.47 -17.14
N ASP A 157 -16.43 5.97 -17.80
CA ASP A 157 -17.73 5.67 -17.21
C ASP A 157 -17.78 4.27 -16.57
N GLN A 158 -16.72 3.45 -16.73
CA GLN A 158 -16.69 2.11 -16.18
C GLN A 158 -16.35 2.12 -14.67
N PRO A 159 -16.83 1.10 -13.92
CA PRO A 159 -16.48 0.96 -12.50
C PRO A 159 -14.97 0.77 -12.30
N VAL A 160 -14.45 1.43 -11.27
CA VAL A 160 -13.05 1.26 -10.88
C VAL A 160 -12.89 -0.01 -10.06
N HIS A 161 -11.90 -0.82 -10.41
CA HIS A 161 -11.53 -2.04 -9.70
C HIS A 161 -10.16 -1.89 -9.02
N GLY A 162 -10.09 -2.15 -7.72
CA GLY A 162 -8.81 -2.25 -6.99
C GLY A 162 -8.17 -3.62 -7.19
N VAL A 163 -6.89 -3.65 -7.54
CA VAL A 163 -6.09 -4.88 -7.61
C VAL A 163 -4.95 -4.78 -6.62
N LEU A 164 -4.84 -5.76 -5.73
CA LEU A 164 -3.73 -5.90 -4.79
C LEU A 164 -2.99 -7.20 -5.07
N VAL A 165 -1.70 -7.11 -5.34
CA VAL A 165 -0.80 -8.25 -5.47
C VAL A 165 0.24 -8.18 -4.36
N ALA A 166 0.43 -9.28 -3.62
CA ALA A 166 1.47 -9.39 -2.61
C ALA A 166 2.15 -10.77 -2.72
N LEU A 167 3.42 -10.77 -3.05
CA LEU A 167 4.28 -11.95 -3.02
C LEU A 167 5.36 -11.72 -1.97
N TYR A 168 5.42 -12.58 -0.95
CA TYR A 168 6.36 -12.44 0.15
C TYR A 168 6.86 -13.79 0.62
N GLN A 169 8.06 -13.82 1.15
CA GLN A 169 8.61 -15.00 1.79
C GLN A 169 8.15 -15.05 3.26
N GLN A 170 7.52 -16.15 3.64
CA GLN A 170 7.15 -16.35 5.04
C GLN A 170 8.41 -16.57 5.89
N ALA A 171 8.53 -15.82 6.98
CA ALA A 171 9.58 -16.07 7.96
C ALA A 171 9.37 -17.44 8.61
N LEU A 172 10.39 -18.29 8.56
CA LEU A 172 10.37 -19.54 9.32
C LEU A 172 10.49 -19.20 10.82
N PRO A 173 9.73 -19.88 11.69
CA PRO A 173 9.96 -19.74 13.12
C PRO A 173 11.41 -20.14 13.41
N ALA A 174 12.11 -19.32 14.21
CA ALA A 174 13.47 -19.64 14.63
C ALA A 174 13.45 -21.03 15.26
N SER A 175 14.19 -21.97 14.67
CA SER A 175 14.34 -23.30 15.23
C SER A 175 14.99 -23.16 16.59
N THR A 176 14.24 -23.38 17.66
CA THR A 176 14.78 -23.53 19.01
C THR A 176 15.65 -24.78 19.00
N THR A 177 16.93 -24.60 18.77
CA THR A 177 17.91 -25.70 18.93
C THR A 177 17.99 -25.97 20.44
N SER A 178 17.19 -26.91 20.89
CA SER A 178 17.31 -27.46 22.25
C SER A 178 18.64 -28.17 22.32
N THR A 179 19.66 -27.48 22.82
CA THR A 179 20.94 -28.10 23.19
C THR A 179 20.68 -28.98 24.41
N THR A 180 20.36 -30.23 24.17
CA THR A 180 20.33 -31.25 25.23
C THR A 180 21.77 -31.51 25.65
N SER A 181 22.22 -30.83 26.70
CA SER A 181 23.49 -31.13 27.35
C SER A 181 23.38 -32.49 28.05
N THR A 182 23.87 -33.52 27.40
CA THR A 182 24.02 -34.83 28.02
C THR A 182 25.21 -34.79 28.99
N THR A 183 24.92 -34.57 30.26
CA THR A 183 25.90 -34.68 31.34
C THR A 183 26.19 -36.16 31.55
N SER A 184 27.30 -36.66 31.01
CA SER A 184 27.80 -37.99 31.26
C SER A 184 28.42 -38.05 32.67
N THR A 185 27.70 -38.60 33.65
CA THR A 185 28.21 -38.85 34.98
C THR A 185 29.02 -40.14 34.92
N THR A 186 30.34 -40.03 34.92
CA THR A 186 31.27 -41.16 35.04
C THR A 186 31.35 -41.57 36.53
N SER A 187 30.70 -42.65 36.89
CA SER A 187 30.80 -43.24 38.23
C SER A 187 32.09 -44.10 38.31
N THR A 188 33.10 -43.60 39.01
CA THR A 188 34.32 -44.39 39.33
C THR A 188 34.05 -45.26 40.53
N THR A 189 33.93 -46.54 40.34
CA THR A 189 33.82 -47.54 41.43
C THR A 189 35.24 -47.91 41.90
N SER A 190 35.61 -47.49 43.08
CA SER A 190 36.85 -47.90 43.75
C SER A 190 36.64 -49.18 44.51
N THR A 191 37.22 -50.29 44.07
CA THR A 191 37.25 -51.59 44.79
C THR A 191 38.43 -51.58 45.74
N THR A 192 38.16 -51.47 47.03
CA THR A 192 39.19 -51.74 48.06
C THR A 192 39.18 -53.19 48.38
N SER A 193 40.29 -53.92 48.07
CA SER A 193 40.57 -55.25 48.54
C SER A 193 41.39 -55.15 49.83
N SER A 194 40.89 -55.78 50.88
CA SER A 194 41.62 -55.97 52.14
C SER A 194 41.86 -57.47 52.35
N ALA A 195 43.11 -57.81 52.48
CA ALA A 195 43.54 -59.14 53.03
C ALA A 195 44.01 -58.95 54.42
#